data_2b96313cf135b6e5c09d445100d44306
#
_entry.id   2b96313cf135b6e5c09d445100d44306
#
_cell.length_a   1.000
_cell.length_b   1.000
_cell.length_c   1.000
_cell.angle_alpha   90.00
_cell.angle_beta   90.00
_cell.angle_gamma   90.00
#
_symmetry.space_group_name_H-M   'P 1'
#
loop_
_entity.id
_entity.type
_entity.pdbx_description
1 polymer ?
#
loop_
_entity_poly.entity_id
_entity_poly.type
_entity_poly.pdbx_seq_one_letter_code
_entity_poly.pdbx_strand_id
1 'polypeptide(L)'
;MTKIQPMQHMLALAVGLLAATTLTFAAEGGAVQSLRGATPIDKTPVPDMFKQEKDRPPIPRDYLQQPPLIPHSVRNYNITTNFNKCMDCHAWSKYKEAGATKIGLTHFKNSEGKDLDNLSPRRYFCTQCHVPQTDAPPLVSNTFRKAEGLR
;
A
#
# COMPACT_ATOMS: atom_id res chain seq x y z
N MET A 1 -26.94 32.16 70.05
CA MET A 1 -25.76 31.30 69.71
C MET A 1 -26.16 30.41 68.56
N THR A 2 -25.89 30.84 67.39
CA THR A 2 -26.28 30.21 66.08
C THR A 2 -25.28 29.12 65.69
N LYS A 3 -25.74 27.88 65.75
CA LYS A 3 -24.99 26.74 65.16
C LYS A 3 -25.19 26.71 63.64
N ILE A 4 -24.32 27.34 62.95
CA ILE A 4 -24.22 27.29 61.47
C ILE A 4 -23.04 26.34 61.17
N GLN A 5 -23.27 25.16 60.73
CA GLN A 5 -23.50 24.63 59.38
C GLN A 5 -22.27 23.89 58.87
N PRO A 6 -22.07 22.62 59.24
CA PRO A 6 -21.13 21.77 58.54
C PRO A 6 -21.68 21.39 57.16
N MET A 7 -22.98 21.46 56.89
CA MET A 7 -23.64 21.03 55.70
C MET A 7 -23.38 21.94 54.44
N GLN A 8 -23.23 23.28 54.71
CA GLN A 8 -22.93 24.22 53.59
C GLN A 8 -21.49 24.10 53.09
N HIS A 9 -20.54 23.80 53.98
CA HIS A 9 -19.15 23.57 53.56
C HIS A 9 -18.97 22.25 52.83
N MET A 10 -19.72 21.21 53.17
CA MET A 10 -19.71 19.95 52.42
C MET A 10 -20.34 20.09 51.04
N LEU A 11 -21.38 20.91 50.89
CA LEU A 11 -21.98 21.17 49.58
C LEU A 11 -21.06 21.98 48.68
N ALA A 12 -20.35 22.98 49.20
CA ALA A 12 -19.37 23.78 48.46
C ALA A 12 -18.16 22.94 48.03
N LEU A 13 -17.69 22.02 48.85
CA LEU A 13 -16.60 21.09 48.52
C LEU A 13 -17.03 20.07 47.46
N ALA A 14 -18.26 19.56 47.53
CA ALA A 14 -18.77 18.62 46.53
C ALA A 14 -18.97 19.27 45.15
N VAL A 15 -19.46 20.52 45.11
CA VAL A 15 -19.60 21.27 43.83
C VAL A 15 -18.23 21.65 43.27
N GLY A 16 -17.25 21.99 44.12
CA GLY A 16 -15.87 22.25 43.67
C GLY A 16 -15.17 21.02 43.08
N LEU A 17 -15.41 19.83 43.65
CA LEU A 17 -14.87 18.59 43.16
C LEU A 17 -15.52 18.16 41.83
N LEU A 18 -16.83 18.36 41.65
CA LEU A 18 -17.52 18.11 40.39
C LEU A 18 -17.05 19.05 39.26
N ALA A 19 -16.78 20.31 39.57
CA ALA A 19 -16.26 21.26 38.59
C ALA A 19 -14.81 20.95 38.15
N ALA A 20 -14.00 20.35 39.02
CA ALA A 20 -12.63 19.97 38.69
C ALA A 20 -12.53 18.74 37.79
N THR A 21 -13.55 17.86 37.78
CA THR A 21 -13.54 16.65 36.95
C THR A 21 -14.01 16.89 35.53
N THR A 22 -14.61 18.03 35.20
CA THR A 22 -15.05 18.33 33.83
C THR A 22 -13.97 18.96 32.94
N LEU A 23 -12.78 19.26 33.49
CA LEU A 23 -11.68 19.90 32.74
C LEU A 23 -10.67 18.93 32.11
N THR A 24 -10.85 17.62 32.26
CA THR A 24 -9.89 16.66 31.70
C THR A 24 -10.35 15.95 30.44
N PHE A 25 -11.47 16.36 29.83
CA PHE A 25 -11.83 15.94 28.46
C PHE A 25 -11.47 17.02 27.45
N ALA A 26 -10.29 17.60 27.58
CA ALA A 26 -9.71 18.42 26.53
C ALA A 26 -8.90 17.52 25.62
N ALA A 27 -9.55 17.07 24.56
CA ALA A 27 -8.97 16.80 23.27
C ALA A 27 -7.71 15.91 23.27
N GLU A 28 -7.89 14.61 23.26
CA GLU A 28 -7.13 13.85 22.27
C GLU A 28 -7.65 14.25 20.87
N GLY A 29 -7.51 15.51 20.56
CA GLY A 29 -7.57 15.96 19.18
C GLY A 29 -6.40 15.31 18.49
N GLY A 30 -6.64 14.24 17.75
CA GLY A 30 -5.63 13.70 16.87
C GLY A 30 -5.04 14.87 16.10
N ALA A 31 -3.77 15.17 16.33
CA ALA A 31 -3.11 16.27 15.65
C ALA A 31 -3.31 16.03 14.16
N VAL A 32 -4.00 16.95 13.48
CA VAL A 32 -4.13 16.92 12.03
C VAL A 32 -2.72 17.05 11.49
N GLN A 33 -2.13 15.91 11.16
CA GLN A 33 -0.81 15.88 10.55
C GLN A 33 -0.98 16.16 9.06
N SER A 34 -0.26 17.15 8.56
CA SER A 34 -0.12 17.35 7.13
C SER A 34 0.62 16.15 6.51
N LEU A 35 0.58 16.03 5.18
CA LEU A 35 1.38 15.03 4.46
C LEU A 35 2.90 15.13 4.73
N ARG A 36 3.33 16.22 5.35
CA ARG A 36 4.72 16.43 5.81
C ARG A 36 5.03 15.78 7.16
N GLY A 37 4.02 15.24 7.86
CA GLY A 37 4.18 14.72 9.22
C GLY A 37 4.64 15.80 10.20
N ALA A 38 5.57 15.45 11.07
CA ALA A 38 6.14 16.35 12.07
C ALA A 38 7.27 17.28 11.55
N THR A 39 7.53 17.26 10.25
CA THR A 39 8.61 18.08 9.67
C THR A 39 8.27 19.57 9.75
N PRO A 40 9.11 20.42 10.38
CA PRO A 40 8.92 21.87 10.42
C PRO A 40 8.80 22.48 9.03
N ILE A 41 8.05 23.59 8.92
CA ILE A 41 7.74 24.23 7.63
C ILE A 41 8.99 24.79 6.94
N ASP A 42 9.99 25.19 7.72
CA ASP A 42 11.26 25.73 7.27
C ASP A 42 12.27 24.67 6.83
N LYS A 43 11.94 23.38 7.00
CA LYS A 43 12.79 22.25 6.61
C LYS A 43 12.16 21.46 5.49
N THR A 44 12.97 21.07 4.52
CA THR A 44 12.56 20.12 3.50
C THR A 44 12.65 18.71 4.09
N PRO A 45 11.55 17.94 4.13
CA PRO A 45 11.63 16.54 4.55
C PRO A 45 12.53 15.79 3.57
N VAL A 46 13.44 14.98 4.09
CA VAL A 46 14.16 14.02 3.26
C VAL A 46 13.15 13.03 2.72
N PRO A 47 12.98 12.89 1.39
CA PRO A 47 12.08 11.90 0.85
C PRO A 47 12.50 10.52 1.34
N ASP A 48 11.54 9.72 1.79
CA ASP A 48 11.80 8.32 2.07
C ASP A 48 12.35 7.65 0.83
N MET A 49 13.51 7.01 0.97
CA MET A 49 14.09 6.25 -0.12
C MET A 49 13.10 5.14 -0.51
N PHE A 50 12.66 5.19 -1.74
CA PHE A 50 11.78 4.17 -2.30
C PHE A 50 12.45 2.79 -2.19
N LYS A 51 11.91 1.92 -1.35
CA LYS A 51 12.39 0.56 -1.16
C LYS A 51 11.45 -0.39 -1.87
N GLN A 52 12.01 -1.21 -2.74
CA GLN A 52 11.26 -2.33 -3.29
C GLN A 52 11.07 -3.39 -2.22
N GLU A 53 9.92 -4.01 -2.24
CA GLU A 53 9.61 -5.12 -1.35
C GLU A 53 10.57 -6.29 -1.58
N LYS A 54 10.89 -7.02 -0.51
CA LYS A 54 11.66 -8.26 -0.60
C LYS A 54 10.83 -9.36 -1.26
N ASP A 55 11.50 -10.40 -1.69
CA ASP A 55 10.85 -11.59 -2.25
C ASP A 55 9.81 -12.15 -1.28
N ARG A 56 8.62 -12.44 -1.80
CA ARG A 56 7.46 -12.94 -1.06
C ARG A 56 6.67 -13.92 -1.93
N PRO A 57 5.77 -14.72 -1.35
CA PRO A 57 4.85 -15.53 -2.13
C PRO A 57 4.01 -14.71 -3.11
N PRO A 58 3.51 -15.32 -4.19
CA PRO A 58 2.66 -14.64 -5.16
C PRO A 58 1.48 -13.94 -4.50
N ILE A 59 1.20 -12.72 -4.92
CA ILE A 59 0.12 -11.89 -4.39
C ILE A 59 -1.19 -12.31 -5.06
N PRO A 60 -2.25 -12.61 -4.30
CA PRO A 60 -3.56 -12.92 -4.87
C PRO A 60 -4.09 -11.78 -5.73
N ARG A 61 -4.81 -12.12 -6.80
CA ARG A 61 -5.51 -11.14 -7.62
C ARG A 61 -6.81 -10.70 -6.97
N ASP A 62 -7.17 -9.45 -7.17
CA ASP A 62 -8.42 -8.88 -6.69
C ASP A 62 -9.57 -9.06 -7.68
N TYR A 63 -9.24 -9.23 -8.98
CA TYR A 63 -10.20 -9.53 -10.04
C TYR A 63 -9.56 -10.40 -11.13
N LEU A 64 -10.38 -11.08 -11.92
CA LEU A 64 -9.98 -12.16 -12.82
C LEU A 64 -8.90 -11.74 -13.83
N GLN A 65 -9.04 -10.56 -14.44
CA GLN A 65 -8.14 -10.07 -15.49
C GLN A 65 -7.00 -9.20 -14.97
N GLN A 66 -6.86 -9.09 -13.66
CA GLN A 66 -5.76 -8.34 -13.07
C GLN A 66 -4.42 -8.94 -13.48
N PRO A 67 -3.50 -8.14 -14.05
CA PRO A 67 -2.12 -8.57 -14.20
C PRO A 67 -1.53 -8.91 -12.83
N PRO A 68 -0.91 -10.08 -12.63
CA PRO A 68 -0.26 -10.40 -11.37
C PRO A 68 0.73 -9.32 -10.95
N LEU A 69 0.69 -8.93 -9.69
CA LEU A 69 1.69 -8.05 -9.10
C LEU A 69 3.03 -8.79 -9.03
N ILE A 70 4.14 -8.05 -9.13
CA ILE A 70 5.47 -8.63 -9.05
C ILE A 70 5.80 -8.87 -7.58
N PRO A 71 6.00 -10.14 -7.14
CA PRO A 71 6.22 -10.46 -5.74
C PRO A 71 7.69 -10.46 -5.32
N HIS A 72 8.60 -10.08 -6.20
CA HIS A 72 10.04 -10.08 -5.98
C HIS A 72 10.67 -8.75 -6.37
N SER A 73 11.89 -8.51 -5.91
CA SER A 73 12.65 -7.32 -6.30
C SER A 73 12.96 -7.35 -7.80
N VAL A 74 12.77 -6.20 -8.44
CA VAL A 74 13.17 -5.95 -9.84
C VAL A 74 14.27 -4.89 -9.94
N ARG A 75 15.00 -4.68 -8.85
CA ARG A 75 16.13 -3.73 -8.83
C ARG A 75 17.13 -4.13 -9.92
N ASN A 76 17.53 -3.14 -10.72
CA ASN A 76 18.44 -3.31 -11.86
C ASN A 76 17.89 -4.19 -13.01
N TYR A 77 16.58 -4.45 -13.06
CA TYR A 77 15.96 -5.10 -14.21
C TYR A 77 15.69 -4.07 -15.30
N ASN A 78 16.31 -4.26 -16.45
CA ASN A 78 16.17 -3.38 -17.58
C ASN A 78 15.32 -4.04 -18.69
N ILE A 79 14.43 -3.24 -19.27
CA ILE A 79 13.69 -3.59 -20.47
C ILE A 79 14.01 -2.51 -21.50
N THR A 80 14.65 -2.91 -22.57
CA THR A 80 14.99 -2.05 -23.71
C THR A 80 14.37 -2.64 -24.98
N THR A 81 14.49 -1.98 -26.10
CA THR A 81 13.99 -2.51 -27.38
C THR A 81 14.59 -3.86 -27.76
N ASN A 82 15.83 -4.14 -27.35
CA ASN A 82 16.58 -5.33 -27.71
C ASN A 82 16.84 -6.31 -26.56
N PHE A 83 16.43 -5.95 -25.35
CA PHE A 83 16.66 -6.76 -24.16
C PHE A 83 15.53 -6.62 -23.16
N ASN A 84 15.09 -7.74 -22.62
CA ASN A 84 14.06 -7.78 -21.60
C ASN A 84 14.46 -8.76 -20.48
N LYS A 85 14.91 -8.21 -19.34
CA LYS A 85 15.39 -9.00 -18.21
C LYS A 85 14.34 -9.96 -17.65
N CYS A 86 13.06 -9.63 -17.72
CA CYS A 86 11.99 -10.49 -17.24
C CYS A 86 11.95 -11.84 -18.00
N MET A 87 12.27 -11.80 -19.29
CA MET A 87 12.26 -12.98 -20.16
C MET A 87 13.42 -13.96 -19.87
N ASP A 88 14.45 -13.53 -19.14
CA ASP A 88 15.52 -14.44 -18.71
C ASP A 88 15.02 -15.54 -17.78
N CYS A 89 13.94 -15.26 -17.03
CA CYS A 89 13.33 -16.25 -16.14
C CYS A 89 11.93 -16.66 -16.58
N HIS A 90 11.11 -15.74 -17.13
CA HIS A 90 9.71 -16.01 -17.44
C HIS A 90 9.43 -16.58 -18.83
N ALA A 91 10.45 -16.63 -19.71
CA ALA A 91 10.30 -17.22 -21.04
C ALA A 91 9.94 -18.71 -20.98
N TRP A 92 9.23 -19.19 -21.99
CA TRP A 92 8.81 -20.60 -22.09
C TRP A 92 9.97 -21.58 -22.08
N SER A 93 11.13 -21.17 -22.57
CA SER A 93 12.34 -21.98 -22.58
C SER A 93 13.10 -22.02 -21.24
N LYS A 94 12.86 -21.03 -20.34
CA LYS A 94 13.68 -20.80 -19.15
C LYS A 94 12.92 -20.92 -17.82
N TYR A 95 11.60 -20.81 -17.83
CA TYR A 95 10.81 -20.69 -16.60
C TYR A 95 10.97 -21.87 -15.63
N LYS A 96 11.16 -23.08 -16.16
CA LYS A 96 11.34 -24.27 -15.32
C LYS A 96 12.66 -24.24 -14.56
N GLU A 97 13.74 -23.94 -15.28
CA GLU A 97 15.09 -23.83 -14.70
C GLU A 97 15.16 -22.69 -13.68
N ALA A 98 14.54 -21.55 -14.00
CA ALA A 98 14.50 -20.39 -13.13
C ALA A 98 13.49 -20.51 -11.96
N GLY A 99 12.66 -21.55 -11.90
CA GLY A 99 11.59 -21.68 -10.93
C GLY A 99 10.52 -20.57 -11.04
N ALA A 100 10.42 -19.91 -12.18
CA ALA A 100 9.55 -18.77 -12.40
C ALA A 100 8.19 -19.16 -12.98
N THR A 101 7.18 -18.31 -12.80
CA THR A 101 5.89 -18.47 -13.47
C THR A 101 6.05 -18.22 -14.96
N LYS A 102 5.63 -19.18 -15.79
CA LYS A 102 5.66 -19.06 -17.24
C LYS A 102 4.76 -17.94 -17.73
N ILE A 103 5.24 -17.13 -18.68
CA ILE A 103 4.42 -16.12 -19.36
C ILE A 103 3.21 -16.76 -20.06
N GLY A 104 2.03 -16.17 -19.84
CA GLY A 104 0.76 -16.70 -20.35
C GLY A 104 0.55 -16.47 -21.85
N LEU A 105 -0.27 -17.31 -22.48
CA LEU A 105 -0.57 -17.27 -23.92
C LEU A 105 -1.15 -15.93 -24.40
N THR A 106 -1.85 -15.20 -23.53
CA THR A 106 -2.43 -13.90 -23.85
C THR A 106 -1.39 -12.84 -24.25
N HIS A 107 -0.11 -13.07 -23.89
CA HIS A 107 1.00 -12.19 -24.25
C HIS A 107 1.48 -12.39 -25.70
N PHE A 108 1.02 -13.45 -26.37
CA PHE A 108 1.35 -13.80 -27.74
C PHE A 108 0.21 -13.53 -28.71
N LYS A 109 -0.68 -12.59 -28.37
CA LYS A 109 -1.81 -12.20 -29.24
C LYS A 109 -1.67 -10.75 -29.71
N ASN A 110 -2.02 -10.50 -30.98
CA ASN A 110 -2.12 -9.15 -31.51
C ASN A 110 -3.40 -8.43 -31.03
N SER A 111 -3.67 -7.23 -31.57
CA SER A 111 -4.86 -6.45 -31.23
C SER A 111 -6.18 -7.12 -31.63
N GLU A 112 -6.15 -7.94 -32.65
CA GLU A 112 -7.30 -8.66 -33.20
C GLU A 112 -7.49 -10.04 -32.54
N GLY A 113 -6.63 -10.39 -31.56
CA GLY A 113 -6.69 -11.66 -30.84
C GLY A 113 -6.03 -12.84 -31.58
N LYS A 114 -5.38 -12.59 -32.72
CA LYS A 114 -4.65 -13.61 -33.47
C LYS A 114 -3.35 -13.98 -32.74
N ASP A 115 -3.01 -15.27 -32.76
CA ASP A 115 -1.78 -15.79 -32.16
C ASP A 115 -0.56 -15.35 -32.97
N LEU A 116 0.50 -15.02 -32.27
CA LEU A 116 1.81 -14.65 -32.78
C LEU A 116 2.85 -15.67 -32.35
N ASP A 117 3.87 -15.87 -33.14
CA ASP A 117 5.00 -16.74 -32.82
C ASP A 117 5.91 -16.15 -31.74
N ASN A 118 5.88 -14.84 -31.58
CA ASN A 118 6.66 -14.10 -30.62
C ASN A 118 5.80 -13.27 -29.68
N LEU A 119 6.41 -12.80 -28.58
CA LEU A 119 5.80 -11.86 -27.64
C LEU A 119 5.25 -10.64 -28.37
N SER A 120 3.98 -10.34 -28.15
CA SER A 120 3.33 -9.18 -28.74
C SER A 120 4.05 -7.88 -28.35
N PRO A 121 4.36 -6.99 -29.29
CA PRO A 121 4.98 -5.69 -28.97
C PRO A 121 4.22 -4.90 -27.93
N ARG A 122 2.88 -5.03 -27.86
CA ARG A 122 2.00 -4.40 -26.88
C ARG A 122 2.17 -4.96 -25.46
N ARG A 123 2.82 -6.09 -25.29
CA ARG A 123 3.03 -6.80 -24.02
C ARG A 123 4.52 -6.92 -23.66
N TYR A 124 5.38 -6.23 -24.41
CA TYR A 124 6.82 -6.36 -24.27
C TYR A 124 7.35 -5.64 -23.01
N PHE A 125 6.80 -4.48 -22.70
CA PHE A 125 7.21 -3.69 -21.53
C PHE A 125 6.40 -4.14 -20.29
N CYS A 126 6.84 -5.21 -19.67
CA CYS A 126 6.14 -5.94 -18.62
C CYS A 126 5.69 -5.05 -17.46
N THR A 127 6.53 -4.11 -17.02
CA THR A 127 6.26 -3.23 -15.88
C THR A 127 5.18 -2.18 -16.13
N GLN A 128 4.69 -2.03 -17.35
CA GLN A 128 3.52 -1.19 -17.64
C GLN A 128 2.21 -1.80 -17.09
N CYS A 129 2.18 -3.12 -16.92
CA CYS A 129 1.01 -3.84 -16.41
C CYS A 129 1.32 -4.61 -15.11
N HIS A 130 2.52 -5.14 -14.99
CA HIS A 130 2.98 -5.84 -13.79
C HIS A 130 3.75 -4.87 -12.89
N VAL A 131 3.15 -4.54 -11.74
CA VAL A 131 3.68 -3.49 -10.86
C VAL A 131 4.54 -4.12 -9.76
N PRO A 132 5.81 -3.71 -9.63
CA PRO A 132 6.62 -4.08 -8.48
C PRO A 132 6.06 -3.43 -7.22
N GLN A 133 6.21 -4.10 -6.09
CA GLN A 133 5.74 -3.62 -4.80
C GLN A 133 6.82 -2.83 -4.06
N THR A 134 6.38 -2.02 -3.13
CA THR A 134 7.25 -1.28 -2.20
C THR A 134 6.90 -1.64 -0.76
N ASP A 135 7.84 -1.48 0.14
CA ASP A 135 7.64 -1.64 1.58
C ASP A 135 7.14 -0.35 2.26
N ALA A 136 6.86 0.68 1.49
CA ALA A 136 6.31 1.92 2.02
C ALA A 136 4.89 1.70 2.58
N PRO A 137 4.59 2.20 3.79
CA PRO A 137 3.23 2.13 4.32
C PRO A 137 2.28 2.98 3.45
N PRO A 138 1.07 2.50 3.18
CA PRO A 138 0.09 3.28 2.44
C PRO A 138 -0.33 4.52 3.25
N LEU A 139 -0.49 5.65 2.59
CA LEU A 139 -0.97 6.89 3.22
C LEU A 139 -2.43 6.78 3.67
N VAL A 140 -3.21 5.96 2.99
CA VAL A 140 -4.62 5.67 3.29
C VAL A 140 -4.88 4.18 3.18
N SER A 141 -5.82 3.69 3.97
CA SER A 141 -6.23 2.28 3.89
C SER A 141 -6.90 1.98 2.56
N ASN A 142 -6.68 0.79 2.03
CA ASN A 142 -7.40 0.31 0.87
C ASN A 142 -8.83 -0.11 1.27
N THR A 143 -9.83 0.59 0.75
CA THR A 143 -11.25 0.30 0.97
C THR A 143 -11.88 -0.50 -0.16
N PHE A 144 -11.10 -0.90 -1.17
CA PHE A 144 -11.58 -1.71 -2.28
C PHE A 144 -12.14 -3.05 -1.80
N ARG A 145 -13.34 -3.37 -2.25
CA ARG A 145 -13.96 -4.68 -2.01
C ARG A 145 -14.09 -5.41 -3.34
N LYS A 146 -13.62 -6.64 -3.36
CA LYS A 146 -13.77 -7.51 -4.53
C LYS A 146 -15.24 -7.80 -4.77
N ALA A 147 -15.66 -7.87 -6.03
CA ALA A 147 -16.97 -8.39 -6.36
C ALA A 147 -17.04 -9.88 -6.00
N GLU A 148 -18.06 -10.27 -5.26
CA GLU A 148 -18.32 -11.68 -4.96
C GLU A 148 -18.73 -12.42 -6.24
N GLY A 149 -18.27 -13.65 -6.40
CA GLY A 149 -18.62 -14.50 -7.55
C GLY A 149 -17.70 -14.39 -8.77
N LEU A 150 -16.66 -13.57 -8.74
CA LEU A 150 -15.65 -13.49 -9.80
C LEU A 150 -14.40 -14.36 -9.55
N ARG A 151 -14.59 -15.47 -8.87
CA ARG A 151 -13.52 -16.46 -8.58
C ARG A 151 -13.44 -17.52 -9.65
#